data_9c8e4e4b766ba5279a92990409770add
#
_entry.id   9c8e4e4b766ba5279a92990409770add
#
_cell.length_a   1.000
_cell.length_b   1.000
_cell.length_c   1.000
_cell.angle_alpha   90.00
_cell.angle_beta   90.00
_cell.angle_gamma   90.00
#
_symmetry.space_group_name_H-M   'P 1'
#
loop_
_entity.id
_entity.type
_entity.pdbx_description
1 polymer ?
#
loop_
_entity_poly.entity_id
_entity_poly.type
_entity_poly.pdbx_seq_one_letter_code
_entity_poly.pdbx_strand_id
1 'polypeptide(L)' 'MSATEIQTHLQELHLERALAAIEGLDRDAVYMADLEHEIAAVKGAYVGAAVTEIALLRADLSGPLAG' A
#
# COMPACT_ATOMS: atom_id res chain seq x y z
N MET A 1 -1.27 -1.09 11.65
CA MET A 1 -1.27 0.00 10.64
C MET A 1 -2.56 -0.07 9.83
N SER A 2 -3.24 1.05 9.68
CA SER A 2 -4.51 1.08 8.94
C SER A 2 -4.29 1.13 7.42
N ALA A 3 -5.33 0.82 6.64
CA ALA A 3 -5.27 0.93 5.20
C ALA A 3 -4.91 2.35 4.75
N THR A 4 -5.44 3.37 5.43
CA THR A 4 -5.15 4.77 5.11
C THR A 4 -3.68 5.10 5.32
N GLU A 5 -3.07 4.64 6.40
CA GLU A 5 -1.65 4.86 6.67
C GLU A 5 -0.77 4.17 5.63
N ILE A 6 -1.13 2.94 5.26
CA ILE A 6 -0.41 2.18 4.23
C ILE A 6 -0.54 2.88 2.88
N GLN A 7 -1.72 3.40 2.56
CA GLN A 7 -1.95 4.15 1.32
C GLN A 7 -1.07 5.39 1.25
N THR A 8 -0.94 6.12 2.35
CA THR A 8 -0.07 7.30 2.43
C THR A 8 1.38 6.91 2.15
N HIS A 9 1.85 5.81 2.75
CA HIS A 9 3.20 5.31 2.51
C HIS A 9 3.39 4.90 1.05
N LEU A 10 2.39 4.27 0.45
CA LEU A 10 2.44 3.89 -0.96
C LEU A 10 2.55 5.13 -1.87
N GLN A 11 1.82 6.19 -1.55
CA GLN A 11 1.91 7.45 -2.30
C GLN A 11 3.30 8.08 -2.20
N GLU A 12 3.91 8.01 -1.02
CA GLU A 12 5.28 8.47 -0.82
C GLU A 12 6.28 7.70 -1.68
N LEU A 13 6.11 6.38 -1.79
CA LEU A 13 6.96 5.55 -2.65
C LEU A 13 6.78 5.87 -4.13
N HIS A 14 5.56 6.14 -4.56
CA HIS A 14 5.31 6.57 -5.95
C HIS A 14 5.94 7.93 -6.24
N LEU A 15 5.92 8.85 -5.28
CA LEU A 15 6.58 10.14 -5.41
C LEU A 15 8.10 9.95 -5.49
N GLU A 16 8.68 9.10 -4.66
CA GLU A 16 10.11 8.79 -4.72
C GLU A 16 10.49 8.25 -6.09
N ARG A 17 9.66 7.36 -6.65
CA ARG A 17 9.89 6.82 -7.99
C ARG A 17 9.90 7.92 -9.06
N ALA A 18 8.97 8.85 -8.98
CA ALA A 18 8.91 9.97 -9.92
C ALA A 18 10.13 10.89 -9.80
N LEU A 19 10.55 11.17 -8.56
CA LEU A 19 11.75 11.98 -8.31
C LEU A 19 13.02 11.26 -8.77
N ALA A 20 13.09 9.95 -8.58
CA ALA A 20 14.22 9.16 -9.05
C ALA A 20 14.39 9.27 -10.57
N ALA A 21 13.30 9.25 -11.32
CA ALA A 21 13.35 9.42 -12.77
C ALA A 21 13.91 10.79 -13.16
N ILE A 22 13.50 11.85 -12.44
CA ILE A 22 13.99 13.21 -12.71
C ILE A 22 15.50 13.31 -12.44
N GLU A 23 15.99 12.64 -11.40
CA GLU A 23 17.39 12.69 -11.00
C GLU A 23 18.28 11.66 -11.73
N GLY A 24 17.70 10.86 -12.59
CA GLY A 24 18.45 9.87 -13.37
C GLY A 24 18.70 8.55 -12.63
N LEU A 25 18.16 8.36 -11.43
CA LEU A 25 18.29 7.13 -10.65
C LEU A 25 17.52 5.96 -11.27
N ASP A 26 16.61 6.24 -12.19
CA ASP A 26 15.89 5.22 -12.94
C ASP A 26 16.81 4.38 -13.82
N ARG A 27 18.06 4.82 -14.04
CA ARG A 27 19.08 4.06 -14.76
C ARG A 27 19.84 3.09 -13.85
N ASP A 28 19.69 3.25 -12.54
CA ASP A 28 20.30 2.32 -11.57
C ASP A 28 19.36 1.14 -11.38
N ALA A 29 19.71 0.01 -11.99
CA ALA A 29 18.86 -1.18 -11.99
C ALA A 29 18.64 -1.75 -10.59
N VAL A 30 19.66 -1.68 -9.73
CA VAL A 30 19.53 -2.18 -8.35
C VAL A 30 18.60 -1.30 -7.53
N TYR A 31 18.80 0.01 -7.61
CA TYR A 31 17.93 0.98 -6.93
C TYR A 31 16.47 0.79 -7.35
N MET A 32 16.23 0.72 -8.66
CA MET A 32 14.86 0.58 -9.18
C MET A 32 14.23 -0.76 -8.81
N ALA A 33 15.00 -1.85 -8.83
CA ALA A 33 14.49 -3.15 -8.42
C ALA A 33 14.07 -3.15 -6.95
N ASP A 34 14.87 -2.57 -6.07
CA ASP A 34 14.57 -2.47 -4.65
C ASP A 34 13.31 -1.62 -4.42
N LEU A 35 13.21 -0.49 -5.11
CA LEU A 35 12.06 0.41 -5.00
C LEU A 35 10.78 -0.26 -5.51
N GLU A 36 10.83 -0.92 -6.66
CA GLU A 36 9.68 -1.65 -7.22
C GLU A 36 9.25 -2.80 -6.31
N HIS A 37 10.21 -3.49 -5.70
CA HIS A 37 9.92 -4.56 -4.76
C HIS A 37 9.19 -4.01 -3.53
N GLU A 38 9.63 -2.88 -3.00
CA GLU A 38 8.98 -2.24 -1.86
C GLU A 38 7.58 -1.76 -2.20
N ILE A 39 7.39 -1.15 -3.37
CA ILE A 39 6.08 -0.72 -3.84
C ILE A 39 5.12 -1.92 -3.92
N ALA A 40 5.57 -3.03 -4.49
CA ALA A 40 4.75 -4.24 -4.60
C ALA A 40 4.37 -4.79 -3.22
N ALA A 41 5.31 -4.80 -2.27
CA ALA A 41 5.06 -5.28 -0.91
C ALA A 41 4.04 -4.39 -0.18
N VAL A 42 4.18 -3.07 -0.29
CA VAL A 42 3.27 -2.12 0.34
C VAL A 42 1.88 -2.18 -0.29
N LYS A 43 1.82 -2.36 -1.61
CA LYS A 43 0.57 -2.56 -2.32
C LYS A 43 -0.19 -3.80 -1.81
N GLY A 44 0.53 -4.91 -1.63
CA GLY A 44 -0.06 -6.12 -1.06
C GLY A 44 -0.56 -5.91 0.36
N ALA A 45 0.20 -5.20 1.18
CA ALA A 45 -0.19 -4.87 2.54
C ALA A 45 -1.43 -3.97 2.57
N TYR A 46 -1.55 -3.03 1.64
CA TYR A 46 -2.72 -2.17 1.52
C TYR A 46 -3.98 -2.98 1.22
N VAL A 47 -3.90 -3.87 0.23
CA VAL A 47 -5.03 -4.72 -0.14
C VAL A 47 -5.45 -5.60 1.05
N GLY A 48 -4.49 -6.21 1.75
CA GLY A 48 -4.77 -7.03 2.92
C GLY A 48 -5.46 -6.25 4.03
N ALA A 49 -4.96 -5.05 4.35
CA ALA A 49 -5.56 -4.21 5.37
C ALA A 49 -6.97 -3.75 4.98
N ALA A 50 -7.17 -3.36 3.72
CA ALA A 50 -8.47 -2.93 3.23
C ALA A 50 -9.50 -4.06 3.29
N VAL A 51 -9.12 -5.27 2.89
CA VAL A 51 -10.00 -6.44 2.97
C VAL A 51 -10.37 -6.75 4.42
N THR A 52 -9.42 -6.67 5.33
CA THR A 52 -9.66 -6.90 6.76
C THR A 52 -10.63 -5.86 7.33
N GLU A 53 -10.44 -4.59 7.02
CA GLU A 53 -11.32 -3.52 7.48
C GLU A 53 -12.75 -3.68 6.96
N ILE A 54 -12.90 -4.08 5.70
CA ILE A 54 -14.21 -4.36 5.10
C ILE A 54 -14.88 -5.55 5.80
N ALA A 55 -14.12 -6.60 6.08
CA ALA A 55 -14.65 -7.79 6.75
C ALA A 55 -15.14 -7.45 8.17
N LEU A 56 -14.38 -6.64 8.90
CA LEU A 56 -14.76 -6.19 10.24
C LEU A 56 -16.02 -5.33 10.21
N LEU A 57 -16.11 -4.43 9.23
CA LEU A 57 -17.29 -3.59 9.06
C LEU A 57 -18.54 -4.43 8.75
N ARG A 58 -18.42 -5.43 7.89
CA ARG A 58 -19.53 -6.35 7.59
C ARG A 58 -19.96 -7.13 8.82
N ALA A 59 -19.02 -7.57 9.64
CA ALA A 59 -19.32 -8.28 10.88
C ALA A 59 -20.10 -7.38 11.84
N ASP A 60 -19.69 -6.13 11.98
CA ASP A 60 -20.38 -5.16 12.82
C ASP A 60 -21.81 -4.90 12.35
N LEU A 61 -22.01 -4.83 11.04
CA LEU A 61 -23.32 -4.53 10.47
C LEU A 61 -24.30 -5.69 10.54
N SER A 62 -23.81 -6.93 10.50
CA SER A 62 -24.66 -8.12 10.45
C SER A 62 -24.79 -8.86 11.78
N GLY A 63 -23.75 -8.82 12.62
CA GLY A 63 -23.71 -9.61 13.84
C GLY A 63 -24.85 -9.34 14.83
N PRO A 64 -25.04 -8.10 15.29
CA PRO A 64 -26.08 -7.82 16.29
C PRO A 64 -27.50 -8.04 15.81
N LEU A 65 -27.73 -8.01 14.53
CA LEU A 65 -29.04 -8.18 13.94
C LEU A 65 -29.47 -9.64 13.84
N ALA A 66 -28.53 -10.55 14.00
CA ALA A 66 -28.81 -11.98 13.94
C ALA A 66 -29.47 -12.49 15.21
N GLY A 67 -29.47 -11.70 16.27
CA GLY A 67 -30.10 -12.03 17.54
C GLY A 67 -31.61 -11.66 17.59
#